data_499517ed525283a1c14f9d32860e7c27
#
_entry.id   499517ed525283a1c14f9d32860e7c27
#
_cell.length_a   1.000
_cell.length_b   1.000
_cell.length_c   1.000
_cell.angle_alpha   90.00
_cell.angle_beta   90.00
_cell.angle_gamma   90.00
#
_symmetry.space_group_name_H-M   'P 1'
#
loop_
_entity.id
_entity.type
_entity.pdbx_description
1 polymer ?
#
loop_
_entity_poly.entity_id
_entity_poly.type
_entity_poly.pdbx_seq_one_letter_code
_entity_poly.pdbx_strand_id
1 'polypeptide(L)'
;MPEPRALSLVVPLRDEADNVVALIEEVAAVLTPHGLHYELILVDDGSTDGTWDHLRRLHAADPARVVAVRFSRNFGQSAAFTAGFAEARAPLVATMDGDRQNDPADLPALMTLAETHDIVCGWRRNRQDDVLTRHLPSVAANLLIAVVTGIKLHDNGCSLKVFRAPVVKPLFLRPGMHRYLPAIASQLGGRVTEVVVNHRPRQFGQSKYGLSRTFRVMADLPRLHRLMREALEPPPAGEPLYEIAERLH
;
A
#
# COMPACT_ATOMS: atom_id res chain seq x y z
N MET A 1 -28.32 -1.47 -12.29
CA MET A 1 -26.87 -1.24 -12.46
C MET A 1 -26.20 -1.70 -11.18
N PRO A 2 -25.03 -2.34 -11.22
CA PRO A 2 -24.34 -2.67 -9.97
C PRO A 2 -24.05 -1.38 -9.19
N GLU A 3 -24.20 -1.44 -7.87
CA GLU A 3 -23.89 -0.29 -7.02
C GLU A 3 -22.41 0.13 -7.18
N PRO A 4 -22.11 1.43 -7.16
CA PRO A 4 -20.74 1.90 -7.35
C PRO A 4 -19.84 1.42 -6.21
N ARG A 5 -18.64 0.93 -6.55
CA ARG A 5 -17.63 0.55 -5.57
C ARG A 5 -17.21 1.75 -4.73
N ALA A 6 -17.20 1.60 -3.41
CA ALA A 6 -16.77 2.64 -2.49
C ALA A 6 -15.25 2.62 -2.25
N LEU A 7 -14.62 1.43 -2.33
CA LEU A 7 -13.22 1.21 -2.00
C LEU A 7 -12.53 0.24 -2.97
N SER A 8 -11.33 0.60 -3.44
CA SER A 8 -10.36 -0.32 -4.05
C SER A 8 -9.25 -0.61 -3.04
N LEU A 9 -9.13 -1.83 -2.56
CA LEU A 9 -8.05 -2.24 -1.65
C LEU A 9 -6.91 -2.86 -2.45
N VAL A 10 -5.77 -2.20 -2.49
CA VAL A 10 -4.54 -2.64 -3.17
C VAL A 10 -3.64 -3.37 -2.19
N VAL A 11 -3.34 -4.63 -2.47
CA VAL A 11 -2.48 -5.49 -1.66
C VAL A 11 -1.34 -6.03 -2.52
N PRO A 12 -0.11 -5.51 -2.34
CA PRO A 12 1.08 -6.09 -2.95
C PRO A 12 1.46 -7.38 -2.21
N LEU A 13 1.72 -8.43 -2.96
CA LEU A 13 2.00 -9.77 -2.46
C LEU A 13 3.33 -10.27 -3.03
N ARG A 14 4.12 -10.92 -2.18
CA ARG A 14 5.29 -11.65 -2.59
C ARG A 14 5.59 -12.77 -1.63
N ASP A 15 5.47 -14.02 -2.11
CA ASP A 15 5.64 -15.23 -1.31
C ASP A 15 4.80 -15.15 -0.01
N GLU A 16 3.48 -14.99 -0.17
CA GLU A 16 2.49 -14.81 0.89
C GLU A 16 1.38 -15.89 0.82
N ALA A 17 1.69 -17.09 0.31
CA ALA A 17 0.73 -18.18 0.17
C ALA A 17 0.03 -18.53 1.50
N ASP A 18 0.75 -18.51 2.62
CA ASP A 18 0.21 -18.82 3.96
C ASP A 18 -0.70 -17.71 4.53
N ASN A 19 -0.63 -16.49 3.98
CA ASN A 19 -1.33 -15.33 4.51
C ASN A 19 -2.52 -14.90 3.68
N VAL A 20 -2.44 -15.00 2.35
CA VAL A 20 -3.34 -14.29 1.44
C VAL A 20 -4.80 -14.68 1.59
N VAL A 21 -5.12 -15.97 1.73
CA VAL A 21 -6.52 -16.43 1.85
C VAL A 21 -7.14 -15.87 3.13
N ALA A 22 -6.48 -16.07 4.28
CA ALA A 22 -6.96 -15.58 5.55
C ALA A 22 -7.07 -14.04 5.61
N LEU A 23 -6.15 -13.31 4.96
CA LEU A 23 -6.24 -11.85 4.84
C LEU A 23 -7.53 -11.43 4.12
N ILE A 24 -7.84 -12.07 2.99
CA ILE A 24 -9.03 -11.73 2.19
C ILE A 24 -10.32 -12.07 2.96
N GLU A 25 -10.34 -13.17 3.70
CA GLU A 25 -11.44 -13.53 4.59
C GLU A 25 -11.63 -12.48 5.71
N GLU A 26 -10.54 -12.02 6.34
CA GLU A 26 -10.59 -10.96 7.36
C GLU A 26 -11.12 -9.63 6.79
N VAL A 27 -10.66 -9.25 5.60
CA VAL A 27 -11.17 -8.04 4.91
C VAL A 27 -12.67 -8.18 4.63
N ALA A 28 -13.11 -9.32 4.13
CA ALA A 28 -14.52 -9.59 3.85
C ALA A 28 -15.37 -9.55 5.13
N ALA A 29 -14.87 -10.14 6.22
CA ALA A 29 -15.54 -10.15 7.52
C ALA A 29 -15.76 -8.74 8.10
N VAL A 30 -14.87 -7.80 7.77
CA VAL A 30 -15.00 -6.39 8.19
C VAL A 30 -15.90 -5.61 7.23
N LEU A 31 -15.62 -5.61 5.93
CA LEU A 31 -16.24 -4.67 4.99
C LEU A 31 -17.68 -5.08 4.61
N THR A 32 -17.97 -6.38 4.53
CA THR A 32 -19.30 -6.86 4.13
C THR A 32 -20.41 -6.49 5.11
N PRO A 33 -20.25 -6.63 6.44
CA PRO A 33 -21.29 -6.20 7.40
C PRO A 33 -21.57 -4.69 7.40
N HIS A 34 -20.59 -3.88 6.94
CA HIS A 34 -20.79 -2.43 6.78
C HIS A 34 -21.56 -2.05 5.50
N GLY A 35 -21.97 -3.03 4.70
CA GLY A 35 -22.65 -2.78 3.42
C GLY A 35 -21.77 -2.08 2.38
N LEU A 36 -20.45 -2.16 2.52
CA LEU A 36 -19.50 -1.49 1.64
C LEU A 36 -19.28 -2.32 0.37
N HIS A 37 -19.53 -1.72 -0.77
CA HIS A 37 -19.11 -2.27 -2.06
C HIS A 37 -17.62 -1.98 -2.28
N TYR A 38 -16.81 -3.02 -2.34
CA TYR A 38 -15.35 -2.88 -2.49
C TYR A 38 -14.82 -3.84 -3.56
N GLU A 39 -13.65 -3.56 -4.05
CA GLU A 39 -12.84 -4.46 -4.86
C GLU A 39 -11.47 -4.69 -4.22
N LEU A 40 -10.94 -5.87 -4.47
CA LEU A 40 -9.61 -6.31 -4.03
C LEU A 40 -8.70 -6.34 -5.26
N ILE A 41 -7.60 -5.62 -5.21
CA ILE A 41 -6.60 -5.59 -6.26
C ILE A 41 -5.33 -6.22 -5.70
N LEU A 42 -5.16 -7.50 -6.03
CA LEU A 42 -4.09 -8.35 -5.51
C LEU A 42 -2.96 -8.38 -6.53
N VAL A 43 -1.81 -7.78 -6.20
CA VAL A 43 -0.67 -7.67 -7.12
C VAL A 43 0.45 -8.61 -6.66
N ASP A 44 0.63 -9.70 -7.39
CA ASP A 44 1.71 -10.67 -7.19
C ASP A 44 3.02 -10.17 -7.83
N ASP A 45 3.96 -9.75 -7.01
CA ASP A 45 5.28 -9.24 -7.42
C ASP A 45 6.25 -10.40 -7.72
N GLY A 46 5.83 -11.33 -8.58
CA GLY A 46 6.62 -12.46 -9.05
C GLY A 46 6.92 -13.48 -7.95
N SER A 47 5.92 -13.91 -7.20
CA SER A 47 6.04 -14.98 -6.19
C SER A 47 6.49 -16.30 -6.80
N THR A 48 7.23 -17.07 -6.01
CA THR A 48 7.75 -18.39 -6.36
C THR A 48 7.13 -19.54 -5.57
N ASP A 49 6.25 -19.21 -4.63
CA ASP A 49 5.44 -20.14 -3.85
C ASP A 49 4.03 -20.32 -4.46
N GLY A 50 3.08 -20.81 -3.70
CA GLY A 50 1.68 -21.02 -4.12
C GLY A 50 0.82 -19.75 -4.14
N THR A 51 1.36 -18.55 -3.94
CA THR A 51 0.59 -17.29 -3.85
C THR A 51 -0.29 -17.09 -5.09
N TRP A 52 0.28 -17.20 -6.31
CA TRP A 52 -0.50 -16.99 -7.54
C TRP A 52 -1.64 -17.98 -7.71
N ASP A 53 -1.47 -19.25 -7.31
CA ASP A 53 -2.53 -20.25 -7.40
C ASP A 53 -3.69 -19.93 -6.45
N HIS A 54 -3.41 -19.34 -5.28
CA HIS A 54 -4.44 -18.82 -4.39
C HIS A 54 -5.18 -17.64 -5.02
N LEU A 55 -4.48 -16.69 -5.67
CA LEU A 55 -5.10 -15.54 -6.33
C LEU A 55 -6.04 -15.97 -7.46
N ARG A 56 -5.64 -16.95 -8.26
CA ARG A 56 -6.52 -17.54 -9.30
C ARG A 56 -7.81 -18.11 -8.71
N ARG A 57 -7.71 -18.84 -7.60
CA ARG A 57 -8.89 -19.42 -6.92
C ARG A 57 -9.79 -18.34 -6.32
N LEU A 58 -9.21 -17.33 -5.68
CA LEU A 58 -9.95 -16.20 -5.13
C LEU A 58 -10.69 -15.43 -6.22
N HIS A 59 -10.02 -15.14 -7.34
CA HIS A 59 -10.66 -14.51 -8.50
C HIS A 59 -11.78 -15.39 -9.08
N ALA A 60 -11.54 -16.69 -9.27
CA ALA A 60 -12.56 -17.60 -9.80
C ALA A 60 -13.79 -17.72 -8.89
N ALA A 61 -13.62 -17.57 -7.57
CA ALA A 61 -14.71 -17.59 -6.60
C ALA A 61 -15.54 -16.28 -6.60
N ASP A 62 -14.91 -15.11 -6.84
CA ASP A 62 -15.59 -13.81 -6.88
C ASP A 62 -14.94 -12.88 -7.92
N PRO A 63 -15.15 -13.11 -9.22
CA PRO A 63 -14.53 -12.30 -10.29
C PRO A 63 -15.06 -10.86 -10.31
N ALA A 64 -16.21 -10.60 -9.74
CA ALA A 64 -16.76 -9.25 -9.66
C ALA A 64 -16.01 -8.37 -8.66
N ARG A 65 -15.39 -8.98 -7.64
CA ARG A 65 -14.72 -8.28 -6.53
C ARG A 65 -13.20 -8.39 -6.59
N VAL A 66 -12.64 -9.50 -7.05
CA VAL A 66 -11.21 -9.77 -7.02
C VAL A 66 -10.58 -9.53 -8.39
N VAL A 67 -9.66 -8.59 -8.46
CA VAL A 67 -8.74 -8.38 -9.59
C VAL A 67 -7.37 -8.91 -9.17
N ALA A 68 -6.74 -9.74 -9.98
CA ALA A 68 -5.40 -10.25 -9.71
C ALA A 68 -4.44 -9.92 -10.86
N VAL A 69 -3.27 -9.39 -10.52
CA VAL A 69 -2.21 -9.04 -11.47
C VAL A 69 -0.94 -9.76 -11.07
N ARG A 70 -0.30 -10.47 -11.99
CA ARG A 70 0.99 -11.12 -11.79
C ARG A 70 2.08 -10.45 -12.57
N PHE A 71 3.19 -10.14 -11.94
CA PHE A 71 4.40 -9.68 -12.63
C PHE A 71 5.24 -10.85 -13.13
N SER A 72 6.00 -10.62 -14.21
CA SER A 72 6.91 -11.62 -14.79
C SER A 72 8.08 -11.99 -13.86
N ARG A 73 8.44 -11.08 -12.96
CA ARG A 73 9.47 -11.22 -11.91
C ARG A 73 9.25 -10.20 -10.81
N ASN A 74 10.12 -10.19 -9.80
CA ASN A 74 10.10 -9.14 -8.78
C ASN A 74 10.52 -7.78 -9.36
N PHE A 75 9.61 -6.80 -9.24
CA PHE A 75 9.85 -5.38 -9.54
C PHE A 75 9.78 -4.50 -8.27
N GLY A 76 9.34 -5.07 -7.15
CA GLY A 76 9.26 -4.41 -5.85
C GLY A 76 7.93 -3.74 -5.55
N GLN A 77 7.69 -3.50 -4.26
CA GLN A 77 6.42 -3.01 -3.72
C GLN A 77 5.94 -1.68 -4.37
N SER A 78 6.87 -0.79 -4.75
CA SER A 78 6.50 0.47 -5.43
C SER A 78 5.83 0.20 -6.77
N ALA A 79 6.38 -0.71 -7.56
CA ALA A 79 5.80 -1.12 -8.84
C ALA A 79 4.42 -1.78 -8.64
N ALA A 80 4.30 -2.63 -7.61
CA ALA A 80 3.02 -3.28 -7.29
C ALA A 80 1.94 -2.26 -6.90
N PHE A 81 2.27 -1.22 -6.12
CA PHE A 81 1.33 -0.14 -5.86
C PHE A 81 0.97 0.65 -7.13
N THR A 82 1.93 0.97 -7.99
CA THR A 82 1.65 1.65 -9.26
C THR A 82 0.67 0.84 -10.11
N ALA A 83 0.90 -0.47 -10.27
CA ALA A 83 -0.01 -1.35 -10.99
C ALA A 83 -1.40 -1.41 -10.34
N GLY A 84 -1.45 -1.55 -9.01
CA GLY A 84 -2.71 -1.59 -8.27
C GLY A 84 -3.50 -0.29 -8.36
N PHE A 85 -2.84 0.87 -8.34
CA PHE A 85 -3.50 2.17 -8.51
C PHE A 85 -4.06 2.35 -9.92
N ALA A 86 -3.39 1.83 -10.94
CA ALA A 86 -3.89 1.85 -12.31
C ALA A 86 -5.17 1.00 -12.47
N GLU A 87 -5.27 -0.13 -11.77
CA GLU A 87 -6.45 -1.02 -11.78
C GLU A 87 -7.62 -0.49 -10.94
N ALA A 88 -7.37 0.39 -9.96
CA ALA A 88 -8.39 0.89 -9.03
C ALA A 88 -9.53 1.64 -9.74
N ARG A 89 -10.78 1.27 -9.42
CA ARG A 89 -12.00 1.84 -10.03
C ARG A 89 -12.86 2.62 -9.04
N ALA A 90 -12.66 2.43 -7.75
CA ALA A 90 -13.40 3.14 -6.70
C ALA A 90 -12.87 4.57 -6.46
N PRO A 91 -13.70 5.47 -5.89
CA PRO A 91 -13.28 6.82 -5.53
C PRO A 91 -12.26 6.84 -4.37
N LEU A 92 -12.25 5.82 -3.51
CA LEU A 92 -11.26 5.64 -2.46
C LEU A 92 -10.35 4.46 -2.81
N VAL A 93 -9.05 4.64 -2.59
CA VAL A 93 -8.03 3.61 -2.78
C VAL A 93 -7.32 3.38 -1.45
N ALA A 94 -7.44 2.17 -0.91
CA ALA A 94 -6.66 1.77 0.27
C ALA A 94 -5.43 0.95 -0.12
N THR A 95 -4.41 1.03 0.71
CA THR A 95 -3.23 0.17 0.65
C THR A 95 -3.10 -0.64 1.92
N MET A 96 -2.66 -1.90 1.81
CA MET A 96 -2.41 -2.80 2.95
C MET A 96 -1.33 -3.80 2.57
N ASP A 97 -0.47 -4.19 3.52
CA ASP A 97 0.50 -5.28 3.31
C ASP A 97 -0.18 -6.66 3.38
N GLY A 98 0.39 -7.65 2.66
CA GLY A 98 -0.13 -9.01 2.59
C GLY A 98 0.15 -9.88 3.82
N ASP A 99 0.98 -9.43 4.76
CA ASP A 99 1.51 -10.20 5.89
C ASP A 99 0.62 -10.22 7.15
N ARG A 100 -0.62 -9.69 7.05
CA ARG A 100 -1.65 -9.64 8.11
C ARG A 100 -1.24 -8.87 9.37
N GLN A 101 -0.18 -8.04 9.32
CA GLN A 101 0.19 -7.17 10.44
C GLN A 101 -0.75 -5.95 10.57
N ASN A 102 -1.35 -5.49 9.48
CA ASN A 102 -2.41 -4.49 9.51
C ASN A 102 -3.75 -5.15 9.90
N ASP A 103 -4.56 -4.43 10.65
CA ASP A 103 -5.91 -4.87 11.02
C ASP A 103 -6.93 -4.28 10.02
N PRO A 104 -7.65 -5.12 9.23
CA PRO A 104 -8.71 -4.63 8.37
C PRO A 104 -9.82 -3.87 9.11
N ALA A 105 -10.01 -4.13 10.42
CA ALA A 105 -11.00 -3.46 11.25
C ALA A 105 -10.79 -1.94 11.36
N ASP A 106 -9.59 -1.45 11.03
CA ASP A 106 -9.29 -0.02 11.02
C ASP A 106 -9.76 0.68 9.72
N LEU A 107 -10.03 -0.07 8.63
CA LEU A 107 -10.42 0.51 7.33
C LEU A 107 -11.63 1.44 7.41
N PRO A 108 -12.74 1.10 8.08
CA PRO A 108 -13.90 2.00 8.16
C PRO A 108 -13.57 3.36 8.78
N ALA A 109 -12.72 3.40 9.81
CA ALA A 109 -12.31 4.65 10.45
C ALA A 109 -11.47 5.53 9.50
N LEU A 110 -10.55 4.92 8.74
CA LEU A 110 -9.78 5.65 7.73
C LEU A 110 -10.68 6.18 6.61
N MET A 111 -11.66 5.38 6.16
CA MET A 111 -12.60 5.79 5.12
C MET A 111 -13.47 6.97 5.55
N THR A 112 -13.94 6.99 6.80
CA THR A 112 -14.67 8.13 7.37
C THR A 112 -13.84 9.41 7.35
N LEU A 113 -12.55 9.35 7.73
CA LEU A 113 -11.65 10.50 7.66
C LEU A 113 -11.36 10.95 6.21
N ALA A 114 -11.44 10.03 5.25
CA ALA A 114 -11.28 10.35 3.83
C ALA A 114 -12.47 11.15 3.25
N GLU A 115 -13.56 11.36 3.98
CA GLU A 115 -14.61 12.28 3.59
C GLU A 115 -14.14 13.74 3.61
N THR A 116 -13.23 14.08 4.53
CA THR A 116 -12.72 15.43 4.75
C THR A 116 -11.24 15.60 4.40
N HIS A 117 -10.49 14.51 4.21
CA HIS A 117 -9.08 14.50 3.85
C HIS A 117 -8.84 13.64 2.61
N ASP A 118 -7.82 13.98 1.85
CA ASP A 118 -7.51 13.30 0.60
C ASP A 118 -6.53 12.13 0.81
N ILE A 119 -5.79 12.17 1.93
CA ILE A 119 -4.76 11.19 2.31
C ILE A 119 -4.90 10.92 3.81
N VAL A 120 -5.30 9.71 4.16
CA VAL A 120 -5.42 9.26 5.56
C VAL A 120 -4.41 8.14 5.81
N CYS A 121 -3.50 8.35 6.75
CA CYS A 121 -2.42 7.43 7.09
C CYS A 121 -2.71 6.72 8.41
N GLY A 122 -2.43 5.43 8.48
CA GLY A 122 -2.41 4.72 9.75
C GLY A 122 -1.16 5.07 10.57
N TRP A 123 -1.33 5.26 11.88
CA TRP A 123 -0.25 5.44 12.84
C TRP A 123 -0.22 4.28 13.82
N ARG A 124 0.79 3.42 13.70
CA ARG A 124 1.02 2.27 14.60
C ARG A 124 1.65 2.73 15.91
N ARG A 125 0.85 3.44 16.72
CA ARG A 125 1.31 4.05 17.98
C ARG A 125 1.92 3.02 18.94
N ASN A 126 1.32 1.85 19.04
CA ASN A 126 1.70 0.79 19.98
C ASN A 126 2.47 -0.34 19.27
N ARG A 127 3.47 0.01 18.44
CA ARG A 127 4.31 -1.01 17.78
C ARG A 127 5.03 -1.85 18.83
N GLN A 128 4.94 -3.17 18.67
CA GLN A 128 5.66 -4.15 19.52
C GLN A 128 7.06 -4.47 18.97
N ASP A 129 7.65 -3.56 18.20
CA ASP A 129 9.00 -3.71 17.66
C ASP A 129 10.05 -3.26 18.70
N ASP A 130 11.28 -3.80 18.60
CA ASP A 130 12.42 -3.39 19.43
C ASP A 130 12.66 -1.88 19.40
N VAL A 131 12.53 -1.23 20.55
CA VAL A 131 12.56 0.23 20.70
C VAL A 131 13.89 0.83 20.19
N LEU A 132 15.02 0.21 20.50
CA LEU A 132 16.35 0.74 20.17
C LEU A 132 16.74 0.56 18.70
N THR A 133 16.39 -0.58 18.09
CA THR A 133 16.87 -0.92 16.75
C THR A 133 15.95 -0.47 15.64
N ARG A 134 14.66 -0.24 15.94
CA ARG A 134 13.66 0.11 14.92
C ARG A 134 12.90 1.40 15.19
N HIS A 135 12.57 1.70 16.45
CA HIS A 135 11.75 2.88 16.77
C HIS A 135 12.53 4.20 16.65
N LEU A 136 13.71 4.32 17.28
CA LEU A 136 14.52 5.55 17.21
C LEU A 136 14.94 5.93 15.78
N PRO A 137 15.46 5.00 14.94
CA PRO A 137 15.78 5.33 13.54
C PRO A 137 14.55 5.73 12.72
N SER A 138 13.37 5.17 13.03
CA SER A 138 12.13 5.51 12.37
C SER A 138 11.66 6.93 12.71
N VAL A 139 11.76 7.34 13.99
CA VAL A 139 11.41 8.71 14.42
C VAL A 139 12.32 9.74 13.75
N ALA A 140 13.63 9.51 13.73
CA ALA A 140 14.58 10.39 13.05
C ALA A 140 14.28 10.51 11.55
N ALA A 141 14.00 9.38 10.89
CA ALA A 141 13.63 9.37 9.47
C ALA A 141 12.33 10.15 9.22
N ASN A 142 11.29 9.96 10.04
CA ASN A 142 10.02 10.69 9.91
C ASN A 142 10.21 12.20 10.11
N LEU A 143 11.03 12.62 11.07
CA LEU A 143 11.35 14.03 11.28
C LEU A 143 12.05 14.64 10.06
N LEU A 144 13.03 13.94 9.50
CA LEU A 144 13.75 14.40 8.31
C LEU A 144 12.84 14.46 7.08
N ILE A 145 11.97 13.47 6.88
CA ILE A 145 10.94 13.51 5.83
C ILE A 145 10.04 14.73 6.04
N ALA A 146 9.61 15.01 7.28
CA ALA A 146 8.76 16.15 7.59
C ALA A 146 9.44 17.48 7.28
N VAL A 147 10.75 17.63 7.60
CA VAL A 147 11.53 18.83 7.27
C VAL A 147 11.63 19.05 5.75
N VAL A 148 11.89 17.97 5.01
CA VAL A 148 12.07 18.07 3.55
C VAL A 148 10.74 18.27 2.81
N THR A 149 9.67 17.63 3.26
CA THR A 149 8.38 17.59 2.53
C THR A 149 7.32 18.54 3.09
N GLY A 150 7.52 19.08 4.30
CA GLY A 150 6.51 19.84 5.04
C GLY A 150 5.39 18.99 5.64
N ILE A 151 5.38 17.66 5.41
CA ILE A 151 4.33 16.74 5.87
C ILE A 151 4.75 16.07 7.17
N LYS A 152 4.08 16.42 8.26
CA LYS A 152 4.33 15.84 9.58
C LYS A 152 3.45 14.61 9.80
N LEU A 153 4.06 13.42 9.78
CA LEU A 153 3.44 12.16 10.14
C LEU A 153 4.28 11.43 11.18
N HIS A 154 3.63 10.80 12.14
CA HIS A 154 4.31 9.98 13.15
C HIS A 154 4.80 8.65 12.56
N ASP A 155 4.09 8.11 11.54
CA ASP A 155 4.42 6.82 10.94
C ASP A 155 4.27 6.81 9.41
N ASN A 156 5.26 7.32 8.69
CA ASN A 156 5.30 7.22 7.21
C ASN A 156 5.36 5.77 6.72
N GLY A 157 5.88 4.86 7.55
CA GLY A 157 6.11 3.47 7.20
C GLY A 157 4.90 2.54 7.35
N CYS A 158 3.77 3.01 7.87
CA CYS A 158 2.54 2.22 7.91
C CYS A 158 2.03 2.00 6.49
N SER A 159 1.72 0.76 6.12
CA SER A 159 1.17 0.44 4.81
C SER A 159 -0.34 0.66 4.74
N LEU A 160 -1.04 0.62 5.88
CA LEU A 160 -2.47 0.89 5.93
C LEU A 160 -2.73 2.39 5.74
N LYS A 161 -3.24 2.74 4.57
CA LYS A 161 -3.56 4.11 4.17
C LYS A 161 -4.80 4.11 3.31
N VAL A 162 -5.56 5.21 3.33
CA VAL A 162 -6.68 5.46 2.41
C VAL A 162 -6.43 6.77 1.69
N PHE A 163 -6.63 6.77 0.39
CA PHE A 163 -6.43 7.90 -0.52
C PHE A 163 -7.70 8.16 -1.32
N ARG A 164 -7.95 9.39 -1.68
CA ARG A 164 -8.84 9.67 -2.80
C ARG A 164 -8.16 9.29 -4.11
N ALA A 165 -8.87 8.64 -5.01
CA ALA A 165 -8.30 8.12 -6.26
C ALA A 165 -7.50 9.17 -7.07
N PRO A 166 -7.91 10.44 -7.20
CA PRO A 166 -7.16 11.44 -7.97
C PRO A 166 -5.74 11.71 -7.48
N VAL A 167 -5.43 11.47 -6.18
CA VAL A 167 -4.09 11.74 -5.64
C VAL A 167 -3.13 10.55 -5.73
N VAL A 168 -3.60 9.35 -6.13
CA VAL A 168 -2.72 8.18 -6.27
C VAL A 168 -2.71 7.59 -7.68
N LYS A 169 -3.81 7.67 -8.41
CA LYS A 169 -3.89 7.11 -9.78
C LYS A 169 -2.86 7.68 -10.77
N PRO A 170 -2.48 8.98 -10.70
CA PRO A 170 -1.47 9.53 -11.59
C PRO A 170 -0.02 9.16 -11.22
N LEU A 171 0.21 8.40 -10.13
CA LEU A 171 1.55 8.17 -9.61
C LEU A 171 2.28 7.02 -10.31
N PHE A 172 3.53 7.27 -10.67
CA PHE A 172 4.49 6.30 -11.21
C PHE A 172 5.62 6.07 -10.20
N LEU A 173 5.39 5.16 -9.25
CA LEU A 173 6.31 4.94 -8.14
C LEU A 173 7.53 4.11 -8.57
N ARG A 174 8.69 4.73 -8.64
CA ARG A 174 9.97 4.05 -8.85
C ARG A 174 10.43 3.29 -7.59
N PRO A 175 11.42 2.40 -7.66
CA PRO A 175 11.85 1.58 -6.53
C PRO A 175 12.10 2.40 -5.24
N GLY A 176 11.45 2.00 -4.14
CA GLY A 176 11.58 2.64 -2.83
C GLY A 176 10.62 3.80 -2.55
N MET A 177 9.96 4.37 -3.57
CA MET A 177 9.09 5.55 -3.42
C MET A 177 7.81 5.29 -2.60
N HIS A 178 7.34 4.05 -2.49
CA HIS A 178 6.19 3.70 -1.65
C HIS A 178 6.31 4.19 -0.20
N ARG A 179 7.54 4.40 0.30
CA ARG A 179 7.82 4.92 1.65
C ARG A 179 7.44 6.39 1.82
N TYR A 180 7.44 7.12 0.72
CA TYR A 180 7.15 8.55 0.67
C TYR A 180 5.78 8.83 0.06
N LEU A 181 4.96 7.79 -0.10
CA LEU A 181 3.68 7.87 -0.81
C LEU A 181 2.77 9.01 -0.31
N PRO A 182 2.59 9.27 1.01
CA PRO A 182 1.80 10.41 1.47
C PRO A 182 2.37 11.75 1.01
N ALA A 183 3.69 11.92 1.07
CA ALA A 183 4.36 13.15 0.65
C ALA A 183 4.29 13.33 -0.88
N ILE A 184 4.44 12.24 -1.65
CA ILE A 184 4.30 12.27 -3.11
C ILE A 184 2.86 12.64 -3.49
N ALA A 185 1.86 11.97 -2.92
CA ALA A 185 0.45 12.21 -3.21
C ALA A 185 0.00 13.64 -2.80
N SER A 186 0.58 14.21 -1.74
CA SER A 186 0.25 15.57 -1.28
C SER A 186 0.65 16.67 -2.28
N GLN A 187 1.61 16.41 -3.20
CA GLN A 187 1.96 17.35 -4.26
C GLN A 187 0.79 17.66 -5.20
N LEU A 188 -0.19 16.76 -5.26
CA LEU A 188 -1.42 16.96 -6.01
C LEU A 188 -2.47 17.78 -5.24
N GLY A 189 -2.05 18.48 -4.17
CA GLY A 189 -2.89 19.35 -3.36
C GLY A 189 -3.71 18.63 -2.28
N GLY A 190 -3.42 17.35 -2.04
CA GLY A 190 -4.16 16.52 -1.08
C GLY A 190 -3.91 16.91 0.38
N ARG A 191 -5.01 17.04 1.17
CA ARG A 191 -4.94 17.23 2.63
C ARG A 191 -4.61 15.91 3.31
N VAL A 192 -3.55 15.92 4.13
CA VAL A 192 -3.03 14.73 4.83
C VAL A 192 -3.44 14.72 6.28
N THR A 193 -3.86 13.56 6.78
CA THR A 193 -4.07 13.31 8.21
C THR A 193 -3.60 11.90 8.59
N GLU A 194 -3.55 11.61 9.87
CA GLU A 194 -3.25 10.27 10.38
C GLU A 194 -4.20 9.87 11.52
N VAL A 195 -4.38 8.58 11.70
CA VAL A 195 -5.19 8.00 12.76
C VAL A 195 -4.49 6.80 13.36
N VAL A 196 -4.62 6.61 14.67
CA VAL A 196 -4.04 5.45 15.35
C VAL A 196 -4.72 4.17 14.84
N VAL A 197 -3.90 3.19 14.46
CA VAL A 197 -4.34 1.89 13.97
C VAL A 197 -3.71 0.76 14.78
N ASN A 198 -4.37 -0.39 14.76
CA ASN A 198 -3.86 -1.61 15.35
C ASN A 198 -2.67 -2.14 14.55
N HIS A 199 -1.72 -2.74 15.25
CA HIS A 199 -0.60 -3.44 14.63
C HIS A 199 -0.43 -4.80 15.29
N ARG A 200 -0.62 -5.85 14.50
CA ARG A 200 -0.57 -7.23 14.97
C ARG A 200 0.84 -7.80 14.82
N PRO A 201 1.24 -8.77 15.65
CA PRO A 201 2.47 -9.52 15.41
C PRO A 201 2.34 -10.33 14.12
N ARG A 202 3.46 -10.48 13.39
CA ARG A 202 3.51 -11.33 12.20
C ARG A 202 3.24 -12.79 12.59
N GLN A 203 2.35 -13.46 11.86
CA GLN A 203 2.00 -14.86 12.12
C GLN A 203 2.86 -15.83 11.29
N PHE A 204 3.12 -15.49 10.01
CA PHE A 204 3.88 -16.32 9.08
C PHE A 204 4.91 -15.49 8.31
N GLY A 205 5.94 -16.18 7.78
CA GLY A 205 6.99 -15.56 6.99
C GLY A 205 8.09 -14.87 7.81
N GLN A 206 9.14 -14.43 7.13
CA GLN A 206 10.26 -13.69 7.73
C GLN A 206 10.23 -12.23 7.33
N SER A 207 10.71 -11.36 8.22
CA SER A 207 10.86 -9.93 7.87
C SER A 207 11.87 -9.77 6.73
N LYS A 208 11.40 -9.36 5.56
CA LYS A 208 12.24 -9.09 4.38
C LYS A 208 13.06 -7.79 4.53
N TYR A 209 12.92 -7.07 5.67
CA TYR A 209 13.51 -5.74 5.89
C TYR A 209 14.40 -5.70 7.12
N GLY A 210 15.68 -5.35 6.92
CA GLY A 210 16.68 -5.11 7.97
C GLY A 210 16.98 -3.61 8.16
N LEU A 211 18.00 -3.29 8.99
CA LEU A 211 18.53 -1.93 9.25
C LEU A 211 18.89 -1.15 7.97
N SER A 212 19.17 -1.86 6.86
CA SER A 212 19.44 -1.27 5.55
C SER A 212 18.32 -0.34 5.04
N ARG A 213 17.08 -0.48 5.55
CA ARG A 213 15.94 0.38 5.19
C ARG A 213 16.16 1.83 5.66
N THR A 214 16.63 2.02 6.89
CA THR A 214 16.87 3.35 7.47
C THR A 214 17.99 4.06 6.71
N PHE A 215 19.08 3.35 6.38
CA PHE A 215 20.18 3.92 5.58
C PHE A 215 19.73 4.33 4.19
N ARG A 216 18.85 3.56 3.54
CA ARG A 216 18.28 3.96 2.23
C ARG A 216 17.42 5.21 2.35
N VAL A 217 16.56 5.32 3.36
CA VAL A 217 15.76 6.53 3.59
C VAL A 217 16.69 7.75 3.74
N MET A 218 17.76 7.64 4.53
CA MET A 218 18.72 8.73 4.72
C MET A 218 19.44 9.10 3.40
N ALA A 219 19.79 8.11 2.58
CA ALA A 219 20.42 8.33 1.28
C ALA A 219 19.47 8.96 0.25
N ASP A 220 18.16 8.71 0.36
CA ASP A 220 17.14 9.27 -0.53
C ASP A 220 16.80 10.75 -0.19
N LEU A 221 16.96 11.17 1.06
CA LEU A 221 16.56 12.52 1.51
C LEU A 221 17.07 13.67 0.64
N PRO A 222 18.38 13.72 0.25
CA PRO A 222 18.88 14.80 -0.60
C PRO A 222 18.24 14.84 -1.99
N ARG A 223 17.66 13.70 -2.42
CA ARG A 223 17.03 13.54 -3.74
C ARG A 223 15.49 13.52 -3.64
N LEU A 224 14.93 13.65 -2.45
CA LEU A 224 13.50 13.39 -2.22
C LEU A 224 12.61 14.31 -3.08
N HIS A 225 12.91 15.60 -3.18
CA HIS A 225 12.17 16.52 -4.06
C HIS A 225 12.21 16.10 -5.54
N ARG A 226 13.35 15.56 -5.99
CA ARG A 226 13.47 15.02 -7.35
C ARG A 226 12.63 13.76 -7.51
N LEU A 227 12.73 12.83 -6.57
CA LEU A 227 11.94 11.59 -6.57
C LEU A 227 10.43 11.89 -6.56
N MET A 228 10.02 12.87 -5.77
CA MET A 228 8.62 13.31 -5.70
C MET A 228 8.11 13.82 -7.06
N ARG A 229 8.91 14.59 -7.80
CA ARG A 229 8.57 15.05 -9.17
C ARG A 229 8.54 13.89 -10.15
N GLU A 230 9.56 13.04 -10.12
CA GLU A 230 9.65 11.86 -10.99
C GLU A 230 8.47 10.88 -10.82
N ALA A 231 7.81 10.87 -9.65
CA ALA A 231 6.62 10.06 -9.41
C ALA A 231 5.37 10.56 -10.17
N LEU A 232 5.37 11.80 -10.64
CA LEU A 232 4.30 12.39 -11.45
C LEU A 232 4.57 12.25 -12.97
N GLU A 233 5.75 11.78 -13.34
CA GLU A 233 6.16 11.65 -14.73
C GLU A 233 6.10 10.17 -15.14
N PRO A 234 5.48 9.83 -16.29
CA PRO A 234 5.52 8.47 -16.80
C PRO A 234 6.98 8.03 -17.02
N PRO A 235 7.27 6.72 -16.92
CA PRO A 235 8.59 6.21 -17.21
C PRO A 235 8.96 6.49 -18.68
N PRO A 236 10.27 6.63 -19.00
CA PRO A 236 10.72 6.78 -20.37
C PRO A 236 10.25 5.61 -21.25
N ALA A 237 10.07 5.89 -22.53
CA ALA A 237 9.70 4.85 -23.50
C ALA A 237 10.77 3.73 -23.49
N GLY A 238 10.33 2.47 -23.36
CA GLY A 238 11.21 1.31 -23.29
C GLY A 238 11.73 0.95 -21.90
N GLU A 239 11.41 1.74 -20.86
CA GLU A 239 11.79 1.46 -19.46
C GLU A 239 10.56 1.28 -18.56
N PRO A 240 9.75 0.22 -18.72
CA PRO A 240 8.54 0.02 -17.94
C PRO A 240 8.87 -0.20 -16.45
N LEU A 241 8.03 0.34 -15.56
CA LEU A 241 8.18 0.14 -14.11
C LEU A 241 7.94 -1.31 -13.69
N TYR A 242 7.16 -2.06 -14.48
CA TYR A 242 6.84 -3.46 -14.27
C TYR A 242 6.41 -4.10 -15.59
N GLU A 243 6.41 -5.41 -15.63
CA GLU A 243 5.94 -6.23 -16.74
C GLU A 243 4.90 -7.23 -16.20
N ILE A 244 3.71 -7.19 -16.79
CA ILE A 244 2.61 -8.07 -16.40
C ILE A 244 2.72 -9.38 -17.18
N ALA A 245 2.82 -10.50 -16.46
CA ALA A 245 2.78 -11.85 -17.02
C ALA A 245 1.35 -12.36 -17.19
N GLU A 246 0.45 -12.04 -16.23
CA GLU A 246 -0.94 -12.50 -16.25
C GLU A 246 -1.83 -11.48 -15.53
N ARG A 247 -3.08 -11.34 -16.00
CA ARG A 247 -4.09 -10.46 -15.41
C ARG A 247 -5.44 -11.14 -15.42
N LEU A 248 -6.15 -11.08 -14.29
CA LEU A 248 -7.49 -11.61 -14.09
C LEU A 248 -8.43 -10.45 -13.67
N HIS A 249 -9.48 -10.23 -14.47
CA HIS A 249 -10.48 -9.16 -14.27
C HIS A 249 -11.87 -9.73 -14.13
#